data_6e022ff6c5c03a70623e7e13bf378a05
#
_entry.id   6e022ff6c5c03a70623e7e13bf378a05
#
_cell.length_a   1.000
_cell.length_b   1.000
_cell.length_c   1.000
_cell.angle_alpha   90.00
_cell.angle_beta   90.00
_cell.angle_gamma   90.00
#
_symmetry.space_group_name_H-M   'P 1'
#
loop_
_entity.id
_entity.type
_entity.pdbx_description
1 polymer ?
#
loop_
_entity_poly.entity_id
_entity_poly.type
_entity_poly.pdbx_seq_one_letter_code
_entity_poly.pdbx_strand_id
1 'polypeptide(L)'
;SDSWNALECIEHLTLYGDFYLPEIEKSLKKATPYPAAGTFKSGWLGNYFAKSLLPKEKLNKMKTFRDKDPNGLPLDKSVLSRFLQQQKQTLDLLNRARTVNMTQVRVPTTIARWIRINLGDIFRVVIYHNQRHILQAQRVIAHLQKQEA
;
A
#
# COMPACT_ATOMS: atom_id res chain seq x y z
N SER A 1 -6.54 -16.49 0.43
CA SER A 1 -5.47 -15.65 -0.17
C SER A 1 -4.27 -16.46 -0.67
N ASP A 2 -4.13 -17.74 -0.28
CA ASP A 2 -3.08 -18.62 -0.84
C ASP A 2 -3.41 -19.11 -2.25
N SER A 3 -4.56 -18.74 -2.79
CA SER A 3 -5.07 -19.12 -4.11
C SER A 3 -5.08 -17.97 -5.12
N TRP A 4 -4.66 -16.76 -4.76
CA TRP A 4 -4.65 -15.64 -5.71
C TRP A 4 -3.64 -15.86 -6.82
N ASN A 5 -4.05 -15.56 -8.06
CA ASN A 5 -3.14 -15.45 -9.19
C ASN A 5 -2.37 -14.13 -9.16
N ALA A 6 -1.43 -13.94 -10.09
CA ALA A 6 -0.58 -12.74 -10.09
C ALA A 6 -1.37 -11.44 -10.31
N LEU A 7 -2.39 -11.46 -11.18
CA LEU A 7 -3.24 -10.27 -11.41
C LEU A 7 -4.09 -9.94 -10.19
N GLU A 8 -4.60 -10.94 -9.48
CA GLU A 8 -5.34 -10.74 -8.24
C GLU A 8 -4.45 -10.12 -7.14
N CYS A 9 -3.18 -10.52 -7.05
CA CYS A 9 -2.23 -9.89 -6.13
C CYS A 9 -2.07 -8.40 -6.45
N ILE A 10 -1.96 -8.03 -7.72
CA ILE A 10 -1.81 -6.64 -8.16
C ILE A 10 -3.12 -5.86 -7.99
N GLU A 11 -4.28 -6.46 -8.33
CA GLU A 11 -5.58 -5.82 -8.12
C GLU A 11 -5.84 -5.52 -6.65
N HIS A 12 -5.50 -6.43 -5.75
CA HIS A 12 -5.58 -6.16 -4.32
C HIS A 12 -4.80 -4.89 -3.91
N LEU A 13 -3.61 -4.68 -4.48
CA LEU A 13 -2.82 -3.46 -4.25
C LEU A 13 -3.49 -2.22 -4.83
N THR A 14 -4.10 -2.32 -6.03
CA THR A 14 -4.81 -1.18 -6.62
C THR A 14 -6.03 -0.78 -5.82
N LEU A 15 -6.76 -1.74 -5.25
CA LEU A 15 -7.91 -1.48 -4.36
C LEU A 15 -7.50 -0.73 -3.08
N TYR A 16 -6.31 -0.99 -2.55
CA TYR A 16 -5.74 -0.20 -1.44
C TYR A 16 -5.24 1.16 -1.90
N GLY A 17 -4.65 1.24 -3.08
CA GLY A 17 -4.25 2.51 -3.70
C GLY A 17 -5.43 3.45 -3.92
N ASP A 18 -6.56 2.93 -4.37
CA ASP A 18 -7.81 3.68 -4.56
C ASP A 18 -8.33 4.31 -3.25
N PHE A 19 -8.02 3.73 -2.10
CA PHE A 19 -8.33 4.31 -0.81
C PHE A 19 -7.24 5.29 -0.34
N TYR A 20 -5.97 4.85 -0.30
CA TYR A 20 -4.92 5.63 0.34
C TYR A 20 -4.47 6.85 -0.45
N LEU A 21 -4.36 6.76 -1.79
CA LEU A 21 -3.83 7.87 -2.57
C LEU A 21 -4.71 9.13 -2.50
N PRO A 22 -6.06 9.06 -2.62
CA PRO A 22 -6.92 10.22 -2.40
C PRO A 22 -6.88 10.74 -0.96
N GLU A 23 -6.79 9.88 0.04
CA GLU A 23 -6.74 10.31 1.45
C GLU A 23 -5.41 10.99 1.79
N ILE A 24 -4.29 10.51 1.24
CA ILE A 24 -2.98 11.17 1.34
C ILE A 24 -3.05 12.56 0.68
N GLU A 25 -3.54 12.63 -0.54
CA GLU A 25 -3.65 13.90 -1.27
C GLU A 25 -4.51 14.92 -0.53
N LYS A 26 -5.66 14.49 -0.03
CA LYS A 26 -6.57 15.33 0.79
C LYS A 26 -5.89 15.82 2.07
N SER A 27 -5.11 14.96 2.72
CA SER A 27 -4.38 15.32 3.94
C SER A 27 -3.24 16.31 3.64
N LEU A 28 -2.52 16.13 2.53
CA LEU A 28 -1.49 17.06 2.07
C LEU A 28 -2.05 18.44 1.72
N LYS A 29 -3.20 18.51 1.06
CA LYS A 29 -3.87 19.80 0.72
C LYS A 29 -4.27 20.61 1.96
N LYS A 30 -4.53 19.94 3.07
CA LYS A 30 -4.91 20.55 4.35
C LYS A 30 -3.73 20.83 5.27
N ALA A 31 -2.57 20.26 4.97
CA ALA A 31 -1.40 20.37 5.82
C ALA A 31 -0.77 21.76 5.71
N THR A 32 -0.30 22.29 6.83
CA THR A 32 0.49 23.51 6.86
C THR A 32 1.89 23.23 6.32
N PRO A 33 2.42 24.05 5.41
CA PRO A 33 3.80 23.93 4.97
C PRO A 33 4.76 23.96 6.17
N TYR A 34 5.72 23.07 6.16
CA TYR A 34 6.72 22.96 7.20
C TYR A 34 8.11 22.96 6.56
N PRO A 35 9.04 23.81 6.99
CA PRO A 35 10.40 23.77 6.45
C PRO A 35 10.96 22.36 6.60
N ALA A 36 11.50 21.82 5.53
CA ALA A 36 12.04 20.47 5.48
C ALA A 36 13.26 20.38 6.42
N ALA A 37 13.04 20.09 7.66
CA ALA A 37 14.10 19.87 8.62
C ALA A 37 13.64 18.84 9.64
N GLY A 38 14.00 17.63 9.44
CA GLY A 38 13.85 16.61 10.44
C GLY A 38 13.52 15.23 9.85
N THR A 39 14.07 14.25 10.49
CA THR A 39 13.79 12.86 10.20
C THR A 39 12.35 12.55 10.65
N PHE A 40 11.57 11.94 9.77
CA PHE A 40 10.26 11.40 10.14
C PHE A 40 10.39 10.45 11.33
N LYS A 41 9.53 10.64 12.33
CA LYS A 41 9.42 9.74 13.49
C LYS A 41 8.13 8.96 13.41
N SER A 42 8.25 7.65 13.35
CA SER A 42 7.10 6.73 13.33
C SER A 42 6.34 6.75 14.65
N GLY A 43 5.00 6.73 14.57
CA GLY A 43 4.15 6.47 15.73
C GLY A 43 4.13 4.98 16.07
N TRP A 44 3.86 4.62 17.32
CA TRP A 44 3.84 3.21 17.75
C TRP A 44 2.82 2.37 16.97
N LEU A 45 1.61 2.88 16.76
CA LEU A 45 0.52 2.21 16.03
C LEU A 45 0.85 2.10 14.53
N GLY A 46 1.32 3.19 13.92
CA GLY A 46 1.72 3.21 12.51
C GLY A 46 2.90 2.28 12.23
N ASN A 47 3.88 2.26 13.14
CA ASN A 47 5.02 1.35 13.06
C ASN A 47 4.59 -0.12 13.17
N TYR A 48 3.65 -0.44 14.06
CA TYR A 48 3.09 -1.77 14.19
C TYR A 48 2.41 -2.21 12.89
N PHE A 49 1.52 -1.39 12.32
CA PHE A 49 0.84 -1.72 11.07
C PHE A 49 1.81 -1.84 9.90
N ALA A 50 2.74 -0.91 9.73
CA ALA A 50 3.71 -0.97 8.65
C ALA A 50 4.56 -2.26 8.75
N LYS A 51 5.10 -2.57 9.91
CA LYS A 51 5.94 -3.76 10.11
C LYS A 51 5.17 -5.07 9.92
N SER A 52 3.86 -5.11 10.22
CA SER A 52 3.04 -6.30 10.02
C SER A 52 2.90 -6.67 8.53
N LEU A 53 3.07 -5.70 7.64
CA LEU A 53 2.98 -5.86 6.18
C LEU A 53 4.30 -6.22 5.51
N LEU A 54 5.43 -6.14 6.23
CA LEU A 54 6.72 -6.52 5.65
C LEU A 54 6.70 -7.96 5.14
N PRO A 55 7.31 -8.22 3.98
CA PRO A 55 7.51 -9.57 3.48
C PRO A 55 8.27 -10.43 4.51
N LYS A 56 7.82 -11.66 4.71
CA LYS A 56 8.47 -12.68 5.54
C LYS A 56 8.75 -13.90 4.68
N GLU A 57 9.69 -14.74 5.08
CA GLU A 57 9.96 -16.02 4.40
C GLU A 57 8.68 -16.87 4.27
N LYS A 58 7.93 -17.01 5.37
CA LYS A 58 6.54 -17.49 5.34
C LYS A 58 5.62 -16.29 5.51
N LEU A 59 4.85 -15.98 4.44
CA LEU A 59 3.82 -14.98 4.52
C LEU A 59 2.75 -15.48 5.50
N ASN A 60 2.59 -14.76 6.62
CA ASN A 60 1.49 -15.04 7.54
C ASN A 60 0.17 -14.76 6.83
N LYS A 61 -0.82 -15.66 6.99
CA LYS A 61 -2.17 -15.45 6.49
C LYS A 61 -2.75 -14.24 7.19
N MET A 62 -3.19 -13.26 6.40
CA MET A 62 -3.93 -12.10 6.89
C MET A 62 -5.33 -12.14 6.27
N LYS A 63 -6.34 -11.88 7.10
CA LYS A 63 -7.72 -11.79 6.60
C LYS A 63 -7.86 -10.50 5.77
N THR A 64 -8.27 -10.67 4.52
CA THR A 64 -8.54 -9.55 3.60
C THR A 64 -9.93 -8.98 3.89
N PHE A 65 -10.07 -7.65 3.87
CA PHE A 65 -11.37 -7.02 3.91
C PHE A 65 -12.14 -7.35 2.62
N ARG A 66 -13.45 -7.55 2.73
CA ARG A 66 -14.29 -7.98 1.61
C ARG A 66 -14.23 -7.00 0.42
N ASP A 67 -14.19 -5.70 0.68
CA ASP A 67 -14.07 -4.65 -0.34
C ASP A 67 -12.67 -4.52 -0.95
N LYS A 68 -11.70 -5.29 -0.46
CA LYS A 68 -10.32 -5.35 -0.93
C LYS A 68 -9.94 -6.76 -1.45
N ASP A 69 -10.92 -7.65 -1.55
CA ASP A 69 -10.71 -8.99 -2.07
C ASP A 69 -10.95 -9.02 -3.59
N PRO A 70 -9.92 -9.29 -4.41
CA PRO A 70 -10.03 -9.37 -5.86
C PRO A 70 -10.64 -10.68 -6.37
N ASN A 71 -10.94 -11.61 -5.48
CA ASN A 71 -11.40 -12.95 -5.83
C ASN A 71 -12.67 -12.91 -6.69
N GLY A 72 -12.66 -13.58 -7.84
CA GLY A 72 -13.80 -13.65 -8.74
C GLY A 72 -14.05 -12.39 -9.58
N LEU A 73 -13.16 -11.40 -9.55
CA LEU A 73 -13.24 -10.25 -10.43
C LEU A 73 -12.76 -10.63 -11.84
N PRO A 74 -13.40 -10.13 -12.92
CA PRO A 74 -12.93 -10.30 -14.29
C PRO A 74 -11.71 -9.41 -14.53
N LEU A 75 -10.51 -9.93 -14.27
CA LEU A 75 -9.25 -9.17 -14.36
C LEU A 75 -8.55 -9.43 -15.69
N ASP A 76 -7.97 -8.38 -16.24
CA ASP A 76 -7.11 -8.40 -17.42
C ASP A 76 -5.82 -7.59 -17.20
N LYS A 77 -5.00 -7.45 -18.24
CA LYS A 77 -3.72 -6.73 -18.16
C LYS A 77 -3.85 -5.23 -17.84
N SER A 78 -5.05 -4.65 -17.92
CA SER A 78 -5.27 -3.24 -17.55
C SER A 78 -5.00 -2.96 -16.06
N VAL A 79 -5.11 -4.00 -15.22
CA VAL A 79 -4.71 -3.96 -13.80
C VAL A 79 -3.26 -3.48 -13.65
N LEU A 80 -2.36 -3.95 -14.51
CA LEU A 80 -0.94 -3.55 -14.46
C LEU A 80 -0.77 -2.07 -14.79
N SER A 81 -1.50 -1.57 -15.79
CA SER A 81 -1.46 -0.15 -16.16
C SER A 81 -1.98 0.75 -15.03
N ARG A 82 -3.08 0.36 -14.38
CA ARG A 82 -3.62 1.05 -13.19
C ARG A 82 -2.61 1.06 -12.06
N PHE A 83 -2.02 -0.08 -11.77
CA PHE A 83 -1.02 -0.19 -10.71
C PHE A 83 0.18 0.72 -10.98
N LEU A 84 0.74 0.72 -12.20
CA LEU A 84 1.85 1.58 -12.57
C LEU A 84 1.50 3.07 -12.46
N GLN A 85 0.28 3.45 -12.85
CA GLN A 85 -0.19 4.83 -12.68
C GLN A 85 -0.26 5.22 -11.20
N GLN A 86 -0.76 4.34 -10.34
CA GLN A 86 -0.79 4.57 -8.89
C GLN A 86 0.63 4.67 -8.30
N GLN A 87 1.61 3.91 -8.81
CA GLN A 87 3.00 4.05 -8.36
C GLN A 87 3.57 5.44 -8.73
N LYS A 88 3.30 5.95 -9.93
CA LYS A 88 3.68 7.32 -10.33
C LYS A 88 3.03 8.36 -9.42
N GLN A 89 1.75 8.20 -9.12
CA GLN A 89 1.03 9.08 -8.19
C GLN A 89 1.62 9.02 -6.78
N THR A 90 1.99 7.82 -6.31
CA THR A 90 2.63 7.62 -5.00
C THR A 90 3.96 8.38 -4.93
N LEU A 91 4.78 8.34 -5.98
CA LEU A 91 6.03 9.09 -6.06
C LEU A 91 5.81 10.61 -6.05
N ASP A 92 4.80 11.11 -6.77
CA ASP A 92 4.42 12.52 -6.72
C ASP A 92 4.00 12.95 -5.31
N LEU A 93 3.13 12.17 -4.67
CA LEU A 93 2.68 12.45 -3.31
C LEU A 93 3.83 12.41 -2.29
N LEU A 94 4.77 11.47 -2.43
CA LEU A 94 5.99 11.42 -1.61
C LEU A 94 6.85 12.67 -1.79
N ASN A 95 7.01 13.13 -3.02
CA ASN A 95 7.77 14.36 -3.29
C ASN A 95 7.09 15.58 -2.65
N ARG A 96 5.77 15.70 -2.79
CA ARG A 96 4.99 16.78 -2.16
C ARG A 96 5.02 16.70 -0.63
N ALA A 97 5.05 15.50 -0.06
CA ALA A 97 5.13 15.30 1.38
C ALA A 97 6.43 15.83 2.02
N ARG A 98 7.46 16.11 1.25
CA ARG A 98 8.71 16.75 1.73
C ARG A 98 8.49 18.17 2.28
N THR A 99 7.40 18.82 1.92
CA THR A 99 7.08 20.20 2.34
C THR A 99 6.19 20.26 3.58
N VAL A 100 5.88 19.13 4.20
CA VAL A 100 5.03 19.06 5.40
C VAL A 100 5.67 18.22 6.50
N ASN A 101 5.18 18.37 7.73
CA ASN A 101 5.59 17.50 8.84
C ASN A 101 4.86 16.15 8.78
N MET A 102 5.48 15.14 8.18
CA MET A 102 4.90 13.80 8.02
C MET A 102 4.60 13.10 9.36
N THR A 103 5.19 13.54 10.47
CA THR A 103 4.88 13.02 11.82
C THR A 103 3.55 13.59 12.35
N GLN A 104 3.20 14.81 11.99
CA GLN A 104 2.00 15.51 12.50
C GLN A 104 0.78 15.35 11.58
N VAL A 105 0.98 15.26 10.27
CA VAL A 105 -0.12 15.05 9.32
C VAL A 105 -0.76 13.68 9.54
N ARG A 106 -2.07 13.64 9.72
CA ARG A 106 -2.84 12.44 10.04
C ARG A 106 -3.70 11.99 8.87
N VAL A 107 -3.61 10.70 8.53
CA VAL A 107 -4.32 10.08 7.43
C VAL A 107 -5.17 8.91 7.95
N PRO A 108 -6.45 8.76 7.51
CA PRO A 108 -7.29 7.64 7.92
C PRO A 108 -6.75 6.31 7.39
N THR A 109 -7.13 5.22 8.05
CA THR A 109 -6.75 3.85 7.67
C THR A 109 -7.91 3.06 7.09
N THR A 110 -7.61 2.00 6.35
CA THR A 110 -8.61 1.03 5.84
C THR A 110 -9.24 0.20 6.95
N ILE A 111 -8.63 0.12 8.13
CA ILE A 111 -9.19 -0.61 9.29
C ILE A 111 -10.47 0.07 9.77
N ALA A 112 -10.38 1.37 9.98
CA ALA A 112 -11.53 2.23 10.28
C ALA A 112 -11.16 3.69 10.00
N ARG A 113 -12.03 4.46 9.37
CA ARG A 113 -11.75 5.84 8.97
C ARG A 113 -11.44 6.78 10.15
N TRP A 114 -11.89 6.46 11.34
CA TRP A 114 -11.59 7.23 12.56
C TRP A 114 -10.21 6.87 13.16
N ILE A 115 -9.63 5.72 12.78
CA ILE A 115 -8.24 5.38 13.11
C ILE A 115 -7.33 6.10 12.13
N ARG A 116 -6.59 7.09 12.63
CA ARG A 116 -5.69 7.91 11.82
C ARG A 116 -4.26 7.75 12.33
N ILE A 117 -3.34 7.52 11.42
CA ILE A 117 -1.90 7.42 11.72
C ILE A 117 -1.10 8.48 10.95
N ASN A 118 0.18 8.62 11.28
CA ASN A 118 1.05 9.61 10.66
C ASN A 118 1.18 9.39 9.15
N LEU A 119 1.29 10.46 8.39
CA LEU A 119 1.48 10.41 6.94
C LEU A 119 2.69 9.55 6.53
N GLY A 120 3.82 9.68 7.23
CA GLY A 120 5.00 8.87 6.94
C GLY A 120 4.78 7.38 7.20
N ASP A 121 3.98 7.02 8.21
CA ASP A 121 3.60 5.62 8.46
C ASP A 121 2.63 5.08 7.40
N ILE A 122 1.72 5.91 6.88
CA ILE A 122 0.85 5.54 5.75
C ILE A 122 1.70 5.23 4.50
N PHE A 123 2.70 6.05 4.16
CA PHE A 123 3.61 5.71 3.07
C PHE A 123 4.33 4.39 3.29
N ARG A 124 4.79 4.12 4.51
CA ARG A 124 5.39 2.82 4.85
C ARG A 124 4.41 1.66 4.69
N VAL A 125 3.16 1.84 5.15
CA VAL A 125 2.08 0.85 4.97
C VAL A 125 1.88 0.55 3.48
N VAL A 126 1.73 1.56 2.63
CA VAL A 126 1.54 1.40 1.18
C VAL A 126 2.74 0.70 0.55
N ILE A 127 3.96 1.14 0.84
CA ILE A 127 5.18 0.59 0.24
C ILE A 127 5.41 -0.87 0.67
N TYR A 128 5.29 -1.17 1.95
CA TYR A 128 5.50 -2.54 2.47
C TYR A 128 4.41 -3.50 2.01
N HIS A 129 3.18 -3.00 1.87
CA HIS A 129 2.08 -3.76 1.30
C HIS A 129 2.34 -4.11 -0.17
N ASN A 130 2.82 -3.13 -0.96
CA ASN A 130 3.24 -3.37 -2.34
C ASN A 130 4.36 -4.43 -2.41
N GLN A 131 5.41 -4.29 -1.61
CA GLN A 131 6.51 -5.27 -1.58
C GLN A 131 6.01 -6.68 -1.26
N ARG A 132 5.12 -6.81 -0.29
CA ARG A 132 4.54 -8.10 0.12
C ARG A 132 3.82 -8.80 -1.03
N HIS A 133 2.91 -8.10 -1.70
CA HIS A 133 2.06 -8.72 -2.73
C HIS A 133 2.74 -8.83 -4.09
N ILE A 134 3.71 -7.97 -4.41
CA ILE A 134 4.60 -8.17 -5.56
C ILE A 134 5.43 -9.46 -5.38
N LEU A 135 6.00 -9.68 -4.20
CA LEU A 135 6.71 -10.92 -3.90
C LEU A 135 5.78 -12.14 -3.99
N GLN A 136 4.54 -12.02 -3.53
CA GLN A 136 3.54 -13.09 -3.67
C GLN A 136 3.24 -13.38 -5.15
N ALA A 137 3.01 -12.36 -5.98
CA ALA A 137 2.79 -12.51 -7.42
C ALA A 137 3.98 -13.18 -8.12
N GLN A 138 5.21 -12.78 -7.79
CA GLN A 138 6.43 -13.39 -8.32
C GLN A 138 6.54 -14.89 -7.98
N ARG A 139 6.18 -15.28 -6.75
CA ARG A 139 6.18 -16.70 -6.34
C ARG A 139 5.14 -17.52 -7.12
N VAL A 140 3.95 -16.95 -7.36
CA VAL A 140 2.92 -17.60 -8.19
C VAL A 140 3.43 -17.84 -9.61
N ILE A 141 4.01 -16.82 -10.24
CA ILE A 141 4.56 -16.92 -11.59
C ILE A 141 5.68 -17.98 -11.65
N ALA A 142 6.61 -17.95 -10.70
CA ALA A 142 7.72 -18.91 -10.64
C ALA A 142 7.22 -20.36 -10.45
N HIS A 143 6.12 -20.54 -9.71
CA HIS A 143 5.51 -21.86 -9.52
C HIS A 143 4.91 -22.39 -10.83
N LEU A 144 4.18 -21.56 -11.57
CA LEU A 144 3.59 -21.92 -12.87
C LEU A 144 4.67 -22.30 -13.89
N GLN A 145 5.75 -21.51 -14.00
CA GLN A 145 6.86 -21.78 -14.91
C GLN A 145 7.55 -23.13 -14.63
N LYS A 146 7.60 -23.57 -13.36
CA LYS A 146 8.16 -24.88 -12.99
C LYS A 146 7.24 -26.06 -13.34
N GLN A 147 5.93 -25.82 -13.49
CA GLN A 147 4.98 -26.86 -13.88
C GLN A 147 4.93 -27.07 -15.40
N GLU A 148 5.35 -26.08 -16.18
CA GLU A 148 5.38 -26.10 -17.65
C GLU A 148 6.74 -26.59 -18.20
N ALA A 149 7.75 -26.71 -17.36
CA ALA A 149 9.10 -27.16 -17.71
C ALA A 149 9.31 -28.66 -17.49
#